data_d212d6bce5fa4755baf3b8290de0ab4c
#
_entry.id   d212d6bce5fa4755baf3b8290de0ab4c
#
_cell.length_a   1.000
_cell.length_b   1.000
_cell.length_c   1.000
_cell.angle_alpha   90.00
_cell.angle_beta   90.00
_cell.angle_gamma   90.00
#
_symmetry.space_group_name_H-M   'P 1'
#
loop_
_entity.id
_entity.type
_entity.pdbx_description
1 polymer ?
#
loop_
_entity_poly.entity_id
_entity_poly.type
_entity_poly.pdbx_seq_one_letter_code
_entity_poly.pdbx_strand_id
1 'polypeptide(L)'
;MSKVKILIIITAIFIFSSVSAEISNFEKGKNLFNEKKYNLAKFKFEQDIVFNPKNENSYLYLAKIYNFKKNDNQEEKNLNTVILLNPKNEEAILKLALLKIRKSNYEETKKLIKDFKNVCKKMCQQTFILQKKLDEVLKK
;
A
#
# COMPACT_ATOMS: atom_id res chain seq x y z
N MET A 1 -41.04 13.19 -42.35
CA MET A 1 -40.72 12.19 -41.28
C MET A 1 -39.28 11.63 -41.33
N SER A 2 -38.59 11.62 -42.47
CA SER A 2 -37.21 11.06 -42.56
C SER A 2 -36.13 11.96 -41.93
N LYS A 3 -36.22 13.30 -42.15
CA LYS A 3 -35.22 14.27 -41.64
C LYS A 3 -35.14 14.31 -40.09
N VAL A 4 -36.26 14.13 -39.38
CA VAL A 4 -36.31 14.08 -37.91
C VAL A 4 -35.66 12.81 -37.38
N LYS A 5 -35.86 11.65 -38.03
CA LYS A 5 -35.23 10.38 -37.64
C LYS A 5 -33.72 10.44 -37.82
N ILE A 6 -33.22 11.08 -38.87
CA ILE A 6 -31.78 11.26 -39.11
C ILE A 6 -31.16 12.16 -38.02
N LEU A 7 -31.85 13.24 -37.64
CA LEU A 7 -31.37 14.15 -36.59
C LEU A 7 -31.25 13.44 -35.24
N ILE A 8 -32.21 12.58 -34.89
CA ILE A 8 -32.19 11.79 -33.63
C ILE A 8 -31.03 10.77 -33.64
N ILE A 9 -30.72 10.15 -34.76
CA ILE A 9 -29.60 9.22 -34.89
C ILE A 9 -28.27 9.93 -34.73
N ILE A 10 -28.09 11.14 -35.30
CA ILE A 10 -26.89 11.93 -35.19
C ILE A 10 -26.67 12.38 -33.73
N THR A 11 -27.72 12.80 -33.03
CA THR A 11 -27.60 13.17 -31.58
C THR A 11 -27.30 11.98 -30.70
N ALA A 12 -27.80 10.78 -31.01
CA ALA A 12 -27.49 9.54 -30.24
C ALA A 12 -26.01 9.12 -30.40
N ILE A 13 -25.38 9.37 -31.54
CA ILE A 13 -23.97 9.04 -31.78
C ILE A 13 -23.03 9.97 -30.97
N PHE A 14 -23.43 11.23 -30.75
CA PHE A 14 -22.62 12.18 -29.97
C PHE A 14 -22.59 11.92 -28.47
N ILE A 15 -23.54 11.13 -27.93
CA ILE A 15 -23.60 10.79 -26.48
C ILE A 15 -22.66 9.62 -26.12
N PHE A 16 -22.16 8.87 -27.09
CA PHE A 16 -21.13 7.85 -26.91
C PHE A 16 -19.71 8.45 -26.90
N SER A 17 -19.54 9.64 -26.32
CA SER A 17 -18.22 10.15 -25.98
C SER A 17 -17.67 9.24 -24.90
N SER A 18 -16.69 8.42 -25.25
CA SER A 18 -15.96 7.52 -24.37
C SER A 18 -15.53 8.28 -23.12
N VAL A 19 -16.18 8.06 -22.01
CA VAL A 19 -15.61 8.38 -20.70
C VAL A 19 -14.41 7.44 -20.55
N SER A 20 -13.26 7.86 -21.04
CA SER A 20 -12.00 7.22 -20.71
C SER A 20 -11.83 7.41 -19.22
N ALA A 21 -12.14 6.38 -18.43
CA ALA A 21 -11.87 6.40 -17.00
C ALA A 21 -10.35 6.62 -16.84
N GLU A 22 -9.98 7.81 -16.40
CA GLU A 22 -8.58 8.12 -16.17
C GLU A 22 -8.05 7.18 -15.09
N ILE A 23 -7.01 6.39 -15.44
CA ILE A 23 -6.37 5.48 -14.51
C ILE A 23 -5.82 6.30 -13.34
N SER A 24 -6.22 5.97 -12.11
CA SER A 24 -5.80 6.68 -10.91
C SER A 24 -4.28 6.68 -10.74
N ASN A 25 -3.75 7.68 -10.02
CA ASN A 25 -2.32 7.71 -9.70
C ASN A 25 -1.89 6.46 -8.93
N PHE A 26 -2.76 5.92 -8.07
CA PHE A 26 -2.52 4.65 -7.37
C PHE A 26 -2.29 3.49 -8.34
N GLU A 27 -3.19 3.27 -9.31
CA GLU A 27 -3.05 2.18 -10.27
C GLU A 27 -1.83 2.38 -11.21
N LYS A 28 -1.57 3.62 -11.65
CA LYS A 28 -0.33 3.96 -12.39
C LYS A 28 0.91 3.59 -11.56
N GLY A 29 0.91 3.95 -10.26
CA GLY A 29 1.99 3.62 -9.33
C GLY A 29 2.18 2.12 -9.14
N LYS A 30 1.09 1.37 -9.02
CA LYS A 30 1.11 -0.08 -8.86
C LYS A 30 1.68 -0.79 -10.09
N ASN A 31 1.30 -0.36 -11.28
CA ASN A 31 1.86 -0.91 -12.52
C ASN A 31 3.37 -0.66 -12.61
N LEU A 32 3.82 0.57 -12.35
CA LEU A 32 5.24 0.92 -12.31
C LEU A 32 6.02 0.15 -11.24
N PHE A 33 5.40 -0.11 -10.09
CA PHE A 33 6.00 -0.92 -9.03
C PHE A 33 6.23 -2.37 -9.49
N ASN A 34 5.24 -2.96 -10.16
CA ASN A 34 5.34 -4.31 -10.71
C ASN A 34 6.41 -4.40 -11.80
N GLU A 35 6.61 -3.32 -12.57
CA GLU A 35 7.69 -3.18 -13.55
C GLU A 35 9.06 -2.87 -12.90
N LYS A 36 9.13 -2.84 -11.56
CA LYS A 36 10.35 -2.48 -10.79
C LYS A 36 10.86 -1.06 -11.03
N LYS A 37 10.05 -0.19 -11.61
CA LYS A 37 10.34 1.23 -11.83
C LYS A 37 10.06 2.04 -10.56
N TYR A 38 10.77 1.71 -9.47
CA TYR A 38 10.45 2.19 -8.11
C TYR A 38 10.47 3.71 -7.95
N ASN A 39 11.33 4.44 -8.65
CA ASN A 39 11.35 5.90 -8.57
C ASN A 39 10.09 6.53 -9.17
N LEU A 40 9.65 6.04 -10.32
CA LEU A 40 8.43 6.50 -10.97
C LEU A 40 7.18 6.07 -10.18
N ALA A 41 7.16 4.83 -9.66
CA ALA A 41 6.10 4.34 -8.80
C ALA A 41 5.95 5.20 -7.55
N LYS A 42 7.08 5.54 -6.88
CA LYS A 42 7.11 6.43 -5.72
C LYS A 42 6.42 7.75 -6.03
N PHE A 43 6.81 8.40 -7.13
CA PHE A 43 6.21 9.68 -7.53
C PHE A 43 4.69 9.58 -7.72
N LYS A 44 4.20 8.47 -8.32
CA LYS A 44 2.76 8.25 -8.51
C LYS A 44 2.03 8.02 -7.19
N PHE A 45 2.59 7.28 -6.24
CA PHE A 45 1.99 7.12 -4.92
C PHE A 45 2.02 8.43 -4.13
N GLU A 46 3.08 9.24 -4.24
CA GLU A 46 3.14 10.56 -3.63
C GLU A 46 2.08 11.51 -4.23
N GLN A 47 1.84 11.46 -5.53
CA GLN A 47 0.73 12.20 -6.15
C GLN A 47 -0.63 11.68 -5.65
N ASP A 48 -0.79 10.35 -5.50
CA ASP A 48 -2.06 9.80 -5.03
C ASP A 48 -2.40 10.29 -3.62
N ILE A 49 -1.45 10.29 -2.68
CA ILE A 49 -1.72 10.73 -1.30
C ILE A 49 -2.01 12.22 -1.18
N VAL A 50 -1.63 13.06 -2.14
CA VAL A 50 -2.03 14.48 -2.18
C VAL A 50 -3.54 14.60 -2.43
N PHE A 51 -4.09 13.80 -3.33
CA PHE A 51 -5.52 13.82 -3.65
C PHE A 51 -6.34 12.89 -2.76
N ASN A 52 -5.75 11.79 -2.32
CA ASN A 52 -6.38 10.73 -1.53
C ASN A 52 -5.57 10.45 -0.24
N PRO A 53 -5.51 11.38 0.73
CA PRO A 53 -4.64 11.26 1.91
C PRO A 53 -5.01 10.09 2.84
N LYS A 54 -6.18 9.49 2.66
CA LYS A 54 -6.63 8.29 3.40
C LYS A 54 -6.42 6.98 2.65
N ASN A 55 -5.78 7.01 1.48
CA ASN A 55 -5.46 5.78 0.75
C ASN A 55 -4.28 5.05 1.41
N GLU A 56 -4.56 4.16 2.36
CA GLU A 56 -3.55 3.38 3.08
C GLU A 56 -2.64 2.58 2.14
N ASN A 57 -3.16 2.14 0.99
CA ASN A 57 -2.38 1.33 0.06
C ASN A 57 -1.23 2.12 -0.57
N SER A 58 -1.41 3.42 -0.84
CA SER A 58 -0.33 4.25 -1.36
C SER A 58 0.82 4.38 -0.37
N TYR A 59 0.53 4.55 0.92
CA TYR A 59 1.54 4.54 1.98
C TYR A 59 2.20 3.16 2.11
N LEU A 60 1.43 2.07 1.99
CA LEU A 60 1.98 0.72 2.05
C LEU A 60 2.97 0.45 0.90
N TYR A 61 2.65 0.89 -0.32
CA TYR A 61 3.57 0.78 -1.44
C TYR A 61 4.81 1.69 -1.29
N LEU A 62 4.65 2.90 -0.75
CA LEU A 62 5.79 3.76 -0.40
C LEU A 62 6.71 3.08 0.62
N ALA A 63 6.14 2.46 1.67
CA ALA A 63 6.93 1.69 2.64
C ALA A 63 7.71 0.55 1.96
N LYS A 64 7.07 -0.21 1.06
CA LYS A 64 7.75 -1.25 0.27
C LYS A 64 8.91 -0.70 -0.54
N ILE A 65 8.74 0.45 -1.20
CA ILE A 65 9.80 1.10 -1.98
C ILE A 65 10.95 1.52 -1.08
N TYR A 66 10.66 2.12 0.10
CA TYR A 66 11.69 2.53 1.03
C TYR A 66 12.43 1.34 1.66
N ASN A 67 11.74 0.20 1.87
CA ASN A 67 12.40 -1.05 2.25
C ASN A 67 13.44 -1.48 1.21
N PHE A 68 13.07 -1.50 -0.08
CA PHE A 68 14.04 -1.79 -1.17
C PHE A 68 15.22 -0.82 -1.19
N LYS A 69 14.98 0.44 -0.86
CA LYS A 69 16.02 1.48 -0.79
C LYS A 69 16.80 1.47 0.51
N LYS A 70 16.50 0.57 1.44
CA LYS A 70 17.08 0.50 2.80
C LYS A 70 16.98 1.83 3.57
N ASN A 71 15.89 2.56 3.34
CA ASN A 71 15.59 3.79 4.08
C ASN A 71 14.59 3.47 5.19
N ASP A 72 15.13 2.95 6.29
CA ASP A 72 14.35 2.48 7.43
C ASP A 72 13.46 3.56 8.04
N ASN A 73 13.91 4.82 8.08
CA ASN A 73 13.12 5.90 8.67
C ASN A 73 11.87 6.22 7.84
N GLN A 74 11.99 6.25 6.50
CA GLN A 74 10.85 6.49 5.63
C GLN A 74 9.94 5.26 5.55
N GLU A 75 10.50 4.05 5.59
CA GLU A 75 9.71 2.82 5.70
C GLU A 75 8.84 2.85 6.94
N GLU A 76 9.44 3.13 8.12
CA GLU A 76 8.75 3.21 9.40
C GLU A 76 7.64 4.25 9.40
N LYS A 77 7.94 5.48 8.92
CA LYS A 77 6.95 6.55 8.82
C LYS A 77 5.72 6.13 8.03
N ASN A 78 5.92 5.53 6.87
CA ASN A 78 4.81 5.11 6.00
C ASN A 78 4.04 3.93 6.60
N LEU A 79 4.71 2.94 7.21
CA LEU A 79 4.03 1.83 7.89
C LEU A 79 3.18 2.30 9.07
N ASN A 80 3.69 3.24 9.87
CA ASN A 80 2.92 3.84 10.96
C ASN A 80 1.68 4.58 10.44
N THR A 81 1.79 5.28 9.30
CA THR A 81 0.64 5.92 8.67
C THR A 81 -0.40 4.88 8.21
N VAL A 82 0.03 3.75 7.64
CA VAL A 82 -0.90 2.66 7.28
C VAL A 82 -1.64 2.15 8.51
N ILE A 83 -0.93 1.88 9.61
CA ILE A 83 -1.52 1.36 10.86
C ILE A 83 -2.46 2.39 11.50
N LEU A 84 -2.14 3.69 11.40
CA LEU A 84 -3.01 4.76 11.85
C LEU A 84 -4.33 4.80 11.06
N LEU A 85 -4.27 4.64 9.73
CA LEU A 85 -5.43 4.63 8.85
C LEU A 85 -6.23 3.33 8.94
N ASN A 86 -5.54 2.20 9.10
CA ASN A 86 -6.12 0.87 9.23
C ASN A 86 -5.35 0.03 10.27
N PRO A 87 -5.77 0.07 11.53
CA PRO A 87 -5.12 -0.70 12.60
C PRO A 87 -5.15 -2.23 12.43
N LYS A 88 -5.92 -2.73 11.45
CA LYS A 88 -6.04 -4.16 11.14
C LYS A 88 -5.28 -4.57 9.87
N ASN A 89 -4.44 -3.69 9.33
CA ASN A 89 -3.63 -4.01 8.16
C ASN A 89 -2.50 -4.99 8.54
N GLU A 90 -2.75 -6.28 8.31
CA GLU A 90 -1.82 -7.36 8.66
C GLU A 90 -0.43 -7.17 8.03
N GLU A 91 -0.38 -6.75 6.77
CA GLU A 91 0.89 -6.56 6.07
C GLU A 91 1.72 -5.42 6.67
N ALA A 92 1.08 -4.32 7.06
CA ALA A 92 1.78 -3.18 7.66
C ALA A 92 2.34 -3.54 9.04
N ILE A 93 1.56 -4.21 9.89
CA ILE A 93 2.02 -4.63 11.22
C ILE A 93 3.17 -5.63 11.10
N LEU A 94 3.06 -6.62 10.21
CA LEU A 94 4.11 -7.59 9.94
C LEU A 94 5.42 -6.90 9.49
N LYS A 95 5.32 -5.99 8.51
CA LYS A 95 6.49 -5.27 7.99
C LYS A 95 7.13 -4.38 9.06
N LEU A 96 6.31 -3.70 9.88
CA LEU A 96 6.83 -2.87 10.97
C LEU A 96 7.52 -3.73 12.03
N ALA A 97 6.97 -4.89 12.40
CA ALA A 97 7.62 -5.79 13.35
C ALA A 97 8.99 -6.28 12.83
N LEU A 98 9.07 -6.65 11.54
CA LEU A 98 10.34 -7.04 10.90
C LEU A 98 11.35 -5.88 10.87
N LEU A 99 10.89 -4.66 10.61
CA LEU A 99 11.73 -3.46 10.65
C LEU A 99 12.25 -3.20 12.08
N LYS A 100 11.41 -3.36 13.12
CA LYS A 100 11.79 -3.18 14.51
C LYS A 100 12.81 -4.23 14.98
N ILE A 101 12.70 -5.48 14.51
CA ILE A 101 13.75 -6.52 14.72
C ILE A 101 15.07 -6.03 14.11
N ARG A 102 15.06 -5.56 12.87
CA ARG A 102 16.26 -5.05 12.17
C ARG A 102 16.89 -3.85 12.87
N LYS A 103 16.08 -3.00 13.51
CA LYS A 103 16.51 -1.84 14.30
C LYS A 103 16.82 -2.19 15.77
N SER A 104 16.82 -3.48 16.16
CA SER A 104 17.04 -3.95 17.52
C SER A 104 16.06 -3.36 18.55
N ASN A 105 14.89 -2.92 18.11
CA ASN A 105 13.84 -2.45 19.03
C ASN A 105 12.91 -3.62 19.42
N TYR A 106 13.40 -4.46 20.32
CA TYR A 106 12.73 -5.73 20.66
C TYR A 106 11.47 -5.54 21.49
N GLU A 107 11.37 -4.51 22.30
CA GLU A 107 10.17 -4.26 23.10
C GLU A 107 8.99 -3.87 22.22
N GLU A 108 9.21 -2.98 21.26
CA GLU A 108 8.17 -2.63 20.29
C GLU A 108 7.83 -3.82 19.38
N THR A 109 8.83 -4.66 19.05
CA THR A 109 8.59 -5.89 18.30
C THR A 109 7.64 -6.83 19.03
N LYS A 110 7.84 -7.07 20.32
CA LYS A 110 6.94 -7.92 21.15
C LYS A 110 5.50 -7.39 21.11
N LYS A 111 5.34 -6.07 21.26
CA LYS A 111 4.01 -5.43 21.16
C LYS A 111 3.38 -5.67 19.79
N LEU A 112 4.12 -5.43 18.72
CA LEU A 112 3.63 -5.63 17.34
C LEU A 112 3.27 -7.09 17.05
N ILE A 113 4.01 -8.06 17.58
CA ILE A 113 3.66 -9.49 17.48
C ILE A 113 2.33 -9.78 18.18
N LYS A 114 2.11 -9.20 19.37
CA LYS A 114 0.83 -9.32 20.08
C LYS A 114 -0.32 -8.70 19.28
N ASP A 115 -0.12 -7.49 18.77
CA ASP A 115 -1.11 -6.79 17.96
C ASP A 115 -1.43 -7.58 16.68
N PHE A 116 -0.40 -8.12 16.01
CA PHE A 116 -0.56 -8.97 14.85
C PHE A 116 -1.40 -10.22 15.13
N LYS A 117 -1.14 -10.91 16.25
CA LYS A 117 -1.93 -12.07 16.70
C LYS A 117 -3.41 -11.74 16.85
N ASN A 118 -3.71 -10.54 17.36
CA ASN A 118 -5.08 -10.13 17.64
C ASN A 118 -5.86 -9.78 16.37
N VAL A 119 -5.19 -9.34 15.31
CA VAL A 119 -5.85 -8.83 14.09
C VAL A 119 -5.75 -9.78 12.92
N CYS A 120 -4.79 -10.70 12.91
CA CYS A 120 -4.51 -11.56 11.77
C CYS A 120 -5.71 -12.44 11.40
N LYS A 121 -5.95 -12.58 10.09
CA LYS A 121 -6.97 -13.46 9.49
C LYS A 121 -6.38 -14.34 8.39
N LYS A 122 -5.54 -13.73 7.55
CA LYS A 122 -4.95 -14.39 6.36
C LYS A 122 -3.50 -14.77 6.57
N MET A 123 -2.77 -13.99 7.38
CA MET A 123 -1.32 -14.11 7.53
C MET A 123 -0.90 -14.64 8.91
N CYS A 124 -1.79 -15.29 9.65
CA CYS A 124 -1.53 -15.71 11.04
C CYS A 124 -0.30 -16.63 11.21
N GLN A 125 0.05 -17.40 10.18
CA GLN A 125 1.28 -18.22 10.19
C GLN A 125 2.56 -17.36 10.32
N GLN A 126 2.52 -16.10 9.92
CA GLN A 126 3.64 -15.16 10.05
C GLN A 126 3.95 -14.83 11.51
N THR A 127 3.01 -15.04 12.42
CA THR A 127 3.25 -14.87 13.86
C THR A 127 4.38 -15.77 14.37
N PHE A 128 4.36 -17.04 13.94
CA PHE A 128 5.42 -17.99 14.31
C PHE A 128 6.78 -17.55 13.75
N ILE A 129 6.81 -17.08 12.52
CA ILE A 129 8.03 -16.59 11.86
C ILE A 129 8.59 -15.37 12.58
N LEU A 130 7.73 -14.41 12.95
CA LEU A 130 8.12 -13.22 13.71
C LEU A 130 8.69 -13.60 15.08
N GLN A 131 8.01 -14.50 15.81
CA GLN A 131 8.46 -14.95 17.12
C GLN A 131 9.82 -15.63 17.01
N LYS A 132 9.98 -16.57 16.08
CA LYS A 132 11.25 -17.26 15.84
C LYS A 132 12.39 -16.28 15.54
N LYS A 133 12.15 -15.29 14.66
CA LYS A 133 13.16 -14.26 14.34
C LYS A 133 13.55 -13.43 15.54
N LEU A 134 12.58 -13.08 16.40
CA LEU A 134 12.84 -12.33 17.62
C LEU A 134 13.68 -13.18 18.60
N ASP A 135 13.34 -14.45 18.79
CA ASP A 135 14.05 -15.35 19.70
C ASP A 135 15.49 -15.60 19.23
N GLU A 136 15.73 -15.69 17.92
CA GLU A 136 17.06 -15.85 17.33
C GLU A 136 17.98 -14.66 17.60
N VAL A 137 17.46 -13.43 17.61
CA VAL A 137 18.28 -12.23 17.88
C VAL A 137 18.46 -11.97 19.37
N LEU A 138 17.54 -12.44 20.23
CA LEU A 138 17.65 -12.31 21.68
C LEU A 138 18.62 -13.33 22.30
N LYS A 139 18.98 -14.40 21.59
CA LYS A 139 19.95 -15.43 22.05
C LYS A 139 21.41 -15.07 21.74
N LYS A 140 21.64 -14.02 20.96
CA LYS A 140 22.98 -13.51 20.60
C LYS A 140 23.46 -12.46 21.59
#